data_7b814142c6f6c77a196dde943d9eb89b
#
_entry.id   7b814142c6f6c77a196dde943d9eb89b
#
_cell.length_a   1.000
_cell.length_b   1.000
_cell.length_c   1.000
_cell.angle_alpha   90.00
_cell.angle_beta   90.00
_cell.angle_gamma   90.00
#
_symmetry.space_group_name_H-M   'P 1'
#
loop_
_entity.id
_entity.type
_entity.pdbx_description
1 polymer ?
#
loop_
_entity_poly.entity_id
_entity_poly.type
_entity_poly.pdbx_seq_one_letter_code
_entity_poly.pdbx_strand_id
1 'polypeptide(L)'
;MDLRSLETKELIFKGLQEEHIKNPLIYGLTQKNAFALGKADYAPSDRNGLFVTPMGCSFFIVPLINAICRSGTMEEKALCFDAMLTMKAFNMILSNKRGHKQGEMERVVDQALRTLTNVKNRQTRAEEAGLTLLEKRVPAMIDNKVFVFSVGEEVDPNIRGLVANKMMAKYQRPVCVVSKLSDGTYAGSMRGFTKTGIESFKEVAETSPACIWVRGHDNAAGLCITDPEQFMQDMNAKLANISTEILYYVDYVFNAANINPNIILSLADANDYLGTGFDRPQIYIEEIELDSLTIMKGNTIKLSTFPGTEIMKFGATDEEVEKLSTFKGTMNAVCKPVKNEWCGNVKPQLMIIDYELVKSEPGIMAAWGF
;
A
#
# COMPACT_ATOMS: atom_id res chain seq x y z
N MET A 1 -7.31 -14.18 8.76
CA MET A 1 -8.62 -14.84 8.65
C MET A 1 -8.56 -15.66 7.37
N ASP A 2 -8.90 -16.94 7.44
CA ASP A 2 -8.75 -17.86 6.30
C ASP A 2 -10.03 -17.87 5.44
N LEU A 3 -10.00 -17.18 4.31
CA LEU A 3 -11.12 -17.10 3.35
C LEU A 3 -11.30 -18.36 2.49
N ARG A 4 -10.39 -19.34 2.62
CA ARG A 4 -10.55 -20.67 1.97
C ARG A 4 -11.63 -21.49 2.65
N SER A 5 -11.88 -21.23 3.93
CA SER A 5 -13.01 -21.83 4.64
C SER A 5 -14.32 -21.21 4.17
N LEU A 6 -15.23 -22.01 3.63
CA LEU A 6 -16.54 -21.56 3.16
C LEU A 6 -17.31 -20.86 4.28
N GLU A 7 -17.31 -21.43 5.48
CA GLU A 7 -17.96 -20.86 6.65
C GLU A 7 -17.41 -19.47 7.01
N THR A 8 -16.08 -19.33 7.06
CA THR A 8 -15.44 -18.03 7.33
C THR A 8 -15.80 -17.00 6.29
N LYS A 9 -15.79 -17.39 5.01
CA LYS A 9 -16.18 -16.53 3.90
C LYS A 9 -17.62 -16.07 4.01
N GLU A 10 -18.56 -16.97 4.23
CA GLU A 10 -19.99 -16.63 4.37
C GLU A 10 -20.26 -15.72 5.56
N LEU A 11 -19.62 -15.96 6.71
CA LEU A 11 -19.73 -15.09 7.88
C LEU A 11 -19.23 -13.67 7.61
N ILE A 12 -18.10 -13.53 6.89
CA ILE A 12 -17.55 -12.22 6.53
C ILE A 12 -18.50 -11.50 5.57
N PHE A 13 -18.91 -12.16 4.48
CA PHE A 13 -19.81 -11.53 3.51
C PHE A 13 -21.14 -11.15 4.13
N LYS A 14 -21.69 -11.98 5.00
CA LYS A 14 -22.91 -11.65 5.75
C LYS A 14 -22.67 -10.43 6.67
N GLY A 15 -21.55 -10.39 7.38
CA GLY A 15 -21.22 -9.27 8.27
C GLY A 15 -20.97 -7.94 7.56
N LEU A 16 -20.62 -7.98 6.26
CA LEU A 16 -20.38 -6.78 5.42
C LEU A 16 -21.65 -6.25 4.73
N GLN A 17 -22.80 -6.89 4.92
CA GLN A 17 -24.09 -6.39 4.44
C GLN A 17 -24.58 -5.22 5.30
N GLU A 18 -25.31 -4.27 4.71
CA GLU A 18 -25.76 -3.04 5.39
C GLU A 18 -26.52 -3.31 6.69
N GLU A 19 -27.42 -4.29 6.67
CA GLU A 19 -28.25 -4.66 7.81
C GLU A 19 -27.47 -5.15 9.03
N HIS A 20 -26.21 -5.60 8.83
CA HIS A 20 -25.34 -6.11 9.89
C HIS A 20 -24.32 -5.09 10.40
N ILE A 21 -24.11 -3.96 9.70
CA ILE A 21 -23.22 -2.90 10.16
C ILE A 21 -23.95 -1.99 11.15
N LYS A 22 -23.98 -2.42 12.41
CA LYS A 22 -24.70 -1.71 13.48
C LYS A 22 -23.85 -0.66 14.21
N ASN A 23 -22.52 -0.71 14.05
CA ASN A 23 -21.64 0.26 14.71
C ASN A 23 -21.79 1.65 14.08
N PRO A 24 -22.17 2.71 14.85
CA PRO A 24 -22.45 4.03 14.28
C PRO A 24 -21.27 4.66 13.55
N LEU A 25 -20.05 4.50 14.10
CA LEU A 25 -18.85 5.07 13.48
C LEU A 25 -18.51 4.35 12.18
N ILE A 26 -18.54 3.02 12.17
CA ILE A 26 -18.26 2.22 10.97
C ILE A 26 -19.32 2.49 9.90
N TYR A 27 -20.59 2.53 10.27
CA TYR A 27 -21.67 2.91 9.36
C TYR A 27 -21.45 4.30 8.77
N GLY A 28 -21.11 5.30 9.59
CA GLY A 28 -20.82 6.65 9.16
C GLY A 28 -19.62 6.73 8.20
N LEU A 29 -18.54 5.96 8.47
CA LEU A 29 -17.38 5.87 7.57
C LEU A 29 -17.77 5.25 6.23
N THR A 30 -18.60 4.23 6.23
CA THR A 30 -19.11 3.58 5.02
C THR A 30 -19.95 4.54 4.19
N GLN A 31 -20.86 5.28 4.83
CA GLN A 31 -21.67 6.29 4.14
C GLN A 31 -20.82 7.44 3.57
N LYS A 32 -19.85 7.95 4.35
CA LYS A 32 -18.96 9.02 3.92
C LYS A 32 -18.10 8.65 2.71
N ASN A 33 -17.72 7.41 2.63
CA ASN A 33 -16.87 6.89 1.53
C ASN A 33 -17.70 6.09 0.51
N ALA A 34 -19.01 6.25 0.47
CA ALA A 34 -19.91 5.45 -0.36
C ALA A 34 -19.50 5.46 -1.85
N PHE A 35 -19.09 6.61 -2.39
CA PHE A 35 -18.59 6.71 -3.75
C PHE A 35 -17.31 5.88 -3.97
N ALA A 36 -16.32 6.04 -3.09
CA ALA A 36 -15.05 5.30 -3.18
C ALA A 36 -15.24 3.80 -2.91
N LEU A 37 -16.23 3.46 -2.09
CA LEU A 37 -16.66 2.07 -1.86
C LEU A 37 -17.55 1.55 -2.99
N GLY A 38 -17.77 2.37 -4.03
CA GLY A 38 -18.56 2.07 -5.20
C GLY A 38 -20.07 1.98 -4.92
N LYS A 39 -20.59 2.68 -3.91
CA LYS A 39 -21.99 2.62 -3.49
C LYS A 39 -22.92 3.56 -4.25
N ALA A 40 -22.37 4.66 -4.81
CA ALA A 40 -23.18 5.76 -5.34
C ALA A 40 -24.04 5.37 -6.57
N ASP A 41 -23.63 4.37 -7.36
CA ASP A 41 -24.25 4.03 -8.63
C ASP A 41 -24.41 2.51 -8.88
N TYR A 42 -24.20 1.67 -7.86
CA TYR A 42 -24.27 0.21 -8.03
C TYR A 42 -25.45 -0.39 -7.29
N ALA A 43 -26.23 -1.20 -8.01
CA ALA A 43 -27.21 -2.07 -7.39
C ALA A 43 -26.51 -3.06 -6.43
N PRO A 44 -27.14 -3.43 -5.30
CA PRO A 44 -26.58 -4.41 -4.36
C PRO A 44 -26.17 -5.73 -5.01
N SER A 45 -26.81 -6.11 -6.12
CA SER A 45 -26.50 -7.32 -6.91
C SER A 45 -25.10 -7.30 -7.51
N ASP A 46 -24.54 -6.12 -7.81
CA ASP A 46 -23.27 -6.00 -8.51
C ASP A 46 -22.05 -6.23 -7.59
N ARG A 47 -22.32 -6.37 -6.29
CA ARG A 47 -21.32 -6.60 -5.23
C ARG A 47 -21.64 -7.82 -4.38
N ASN A 48 -22.28 -8.82 -4.92
CA ASN A 48 -22.75 -9.96 -4.14
C ASN A 48 -23.54 -9.52 -2.89
N GLY A 49 -24.29 -8.41 -2.96
CA GLY A 49 -25.05 -7.85 -1.84
C GLY A 49 -24.23 -7.15 -0.75
N LEU A 50 -22.93 -6.93 -0.94
CA LEU A 50 -22.09 -6.31 0.08
C LEU A 50 -22.31 -4.80 0.17
N PHE A 51 -22.46 -4.28 1.39
CA PHE A 51 -22.49 -2.85 1.70
C PHE A 51 -21.10 -2.22 1.63
N VAL A 52 -20.10 -2.97 2.09
CA VAL A 52 -18.69 -2.64 1.99
C VAL A 52 -17.92 -3.89 1.58
N THR A 53 -16.96 -3.75 0.68
CA THR A 53 -16.09 -4.86 0.28
C THR A 53 -14.92 -5.00 1.25
N PRO A 54 -14.28 -6.19 1.35
CA PRO A 54 -13.04 -6.36 2.11
C PRO A 54 -11.95 -5.36 1.69
N MET A 55 -11.83 -5.10 0.38
CA MET A 55 -10.91 -4.09 -0.16
C MET A 55 -11.30 -2.68 0.32
N GLY A 56 -12.57 -2.32 0.27
CA GLY A 56 -13.08 -1.04 0.77
C GLY A 56 -12.77 -0.84 2.26
N CYS A 57 -12.95 -1.88 3.08
CA CYS A 57 -12.52 -1.86 4.48
C CYS A 57 -11.04 -1.53 4.61
N SER A 58 -10.19 -2.23 3.86
CA SER A 58 -8.73 -2.12 3.94
C SER A 58 -8.22 -0.74 3.51
N PHE A 59 -8.85 -0.08 2.55
CA PHE A 59 -8.40 1.20 2.01
C PHE A 59 -9.08 2.42 2.62
N PHE A 60 -10.35 2.33 3.03
CA PHE A 60 -11.13 3.51 3.42
C PHE A 60 -11.57 3.53 4.88
N ILE A 61 -11.55 2.40 5.58
CA ILE A 61 -11.95 2.32 7.00
C ILE A 61 -10.73 2.09 7.90
N VAL A 62 -10.01 0.99 7.66
CA VAL A 62 -8.88 0.59 8.51
C VAL A 62 -7.78 1.66 8.61
N PRO A 63 -7.36 2.36 7.53
CA PRO A 63 -6.33 3.38 7.63
C PRO A 63 -6.72 4.58 8.51
N LEU A 64 -8.00 4.94 8.55
CA LEU A 64 -8.51 6.01 9.42
C LEU A 64 -8.48 5.60 10.89
N ILE A 65 -8.92 4.37 11.19
CA ILE A 65 -8.87 3.81 12.56
C ILE A 65 -7.40 3.67 13.03
N ASN A 66 -6.52 3.16 12.16
CA ASN A 66 -5.09 3.04 12.49
C ASN A 66 -4.44 4.42 12.72
N ALA A 67 -4.83 5.43 11.96
CA ALA A 67 -4.29 6.78 12.12
C ALA A 67 -4.65 7.37 13.49
N ILE A 68 -5.91 7.24 13.94
CA ILE A 68 -6.32 7.74 15.25
C ILE A 68 -5.60 7.00 16.37
N CYS A 69 -5.44 5.67 16.28
CA CYS A 69 -4.74 4.87 17.27
C CYS A 69 -3.26 5.28 17.42
N ARG A 70 -2.58 5.60 16.32
CA ARG A 70 -1.15 5.95 16.29
C ARG A 70 -0.88 7.43 16.56
N SER A 71 -1.64 8.33 15.94
CA SER A 71 -1.32 9.76 15.85
C SER A 71 -2.39 10.67 16.47
N GLY A 72 -3.49 10.11 16.99
CA GLY A 72 -4.52 10.87 17.71
C GLY A 72 -4.10 11.24 19.14
N THR A 73 -4.57 12.40 19.62
CA THR A 73 -4.49 12.76 21.04
C THR A 73 -5.40 11.86 21.88
N MET A 74 -5.28 11.89 23.19
CA MET A 74 -6.15 11.09 24.06
C MET A 74 -7.62 11.51 23.93
N GLU A 75 -7.88 12.82 23.78
CA GLU A 75 -9.21 13.37 23.57
C GLU A 75 -9.80 12.93 22.24
N GLU A 76 -9.00 12.95 21.17
CA GLU A 76 -9.40 12.47 19.83
C GLU A 76 -9.71 10.96 19.85
N LYS A 77 -8.90 10.16 20.56
CA LYS A 77 -9.13 8.73 20.74
C LYS A 77 -10.41 8.46 21.55
N ALA A 78 -10.62 9.19 22.65
CA ALA A 78 -11.81 9.08 23.49
C ALA A 78 -13.08 9.42 22.70
N LEU A 79 -13.06 10.52 21.92
CA LEU A 79 -14.17 10.92 21.04
C LEU A 79 -14.52 9.80 20.03
N CYS A 80 -13.51 9.21 19.38
CA CYS A 80 -13.73 8.13 18.42
C CYS A 80 -14.24 6.85 19.10
N PHE A 81 -13.77 6.55 20.32
CA PHE A 81 -14.28 5.43 21.11
C PHE A 81 -15.76 5.65 21.48
N ASP A 82 -16.13 6.85 21.95
CA ASP A 82 -17.52 7.19 22.28
C ASP A 82 -18.42 7.11 21.05
N ALA A 83 -17.91 7.45 19.86
CA ALA A 83 -18.63 7.33 18.59
C ALA A 83 -18.88 5.85 18.17
N MET A 84 -18.11 4.88 18.69
CA MET A 84 -18.36 3.46 18.48
C MET A 84 -19.46 2.92 19.39
N LEU A 85 -19.76 3.60 20.49
CA LEU A 85 -20.78 3.17 21.45
C LEU A 85 -22.15 3.72 21.03
N THR A 86 -23.09 2.85 20.68
CA THR A 86 -24.45 3.23 20.24
C THR A 86 -25.12 4.19 21.20
N MET A 87 -24.95 3.99 22.52
CA MET A 87 -25.54 4.86 23.55
C MET A 87 -24.93 6.27 23.61
N LYS A 88 -23.73 6.49 23.06
CA LYS A 88 -23.03 7.77 23.11
C LYS A 88 -22.92 8.46 21.75
N ALA A 89 -22.90 7.70 20.67
CA ALA A 89 -22.62 8.17 19.32
C ALA A 89 -23.53 9.33 18.87
N PHE A 90 -24.77 9.33 19.33
CA PHE A 90 -25.80 10.31 18.95
C PHE A 90 -25.98 11.44 19.96
N ASN A 91 -25.22 11.43 21.06
CA ASN A 91 -25.24 12.55 22.01
C ASN A 91 -24.75 13.83 21.33
N MET A 92 -25.32 14.95 21.75
CA MET A 92 -24.97 16.28 21.26
C MET A 92 -23.82 16.84 22.08
N ILE A 93 -22.78 17.31 21.42
CA ILE A 93 -21.61 17.96 21.99
C ILE A 93 -21.33 19.28 21.27
N LEU A 94 -20.57 20.18 21.90
CA LEU A 94 -20.15 21.43 21.27
C LEU A 94 -19.33 21.13 20.01
N SER A 95 -19.71 21.77 18.89
CA SER A 95 -19.03 21.62 17.62
C SER A 95 -17.63 22.24 17.64
N ASN A 96 -16.65 21.53 17.12
CA ASN A 96 -15.32 22.04 16.84
C ASN A 96 -15.08 22.26 15.32
N LYS A 97 -16.13 22.28 14.52
CA LYS A 97 -16.07 22.49 13.07
C LYS A 97 -15.55 23.89 12.76
N ARG A 98 -14.65 24.02 11.80
CA ARG A 98 -14.15 25.33 11.36
C ARG A 98 -15.32 26.20 10.89
N GLY A 99 -15.45 27.39 11.47
CA GLY A 99 -16.52 28.34 11.15
C GLY A 99 -17.87 28.03 11.83
N HIS A 100 -17.90 27.17 12.87
CA HIS A 100 -19.10 26.94 13.69
C HIS A 100 -19.54 28.23 14.39
N LYS A 101 -20.83 28.34 14.67
CA LYS A 101 -21.39 29.42 15.49
C LYS A 101 -21.16 29.12 16.98
N GLN A 102 -21.08 30.16 17.76
CA GLN A 102 -20.98 30.00 19.22
C GLN A 102 -22.17 29.20 19.77
N GLY A 103 -21.89 28.12 20.51
CA GLY A 103 -22.91 27.22 21.05
C GLY A 103 -23.49 26.22 20.03
N GLU A 104 -22.99 26.16 18.82
CA GLU A 104 -23.40 25.14 17.85
C GLU A 104 -23.10 23.74 18.37
N MET A 105 -24.09 22.87 18.28
CA MET A 105 -24.00 21.48 18.73
C MET A 105 -23.99 20.54 17.55
N GLU A 106 -23.24 19.44 17.68
CA GLU A 106 -23.21 18.35 16.70
C GLU A 106 -23.17 17.00 17.40
N ARG A 107 -23.49 15.92 16.67
CA ARG A 107 -23.44 14.57 17.26
C ARG A 107 -21.98 14.12 17.41
N VAL A 108 -21.72 13.34 18.45
CA VAL A 108 -20.41 12.72 18.70
C VAL A 108 -19.87 12.01 17.47
N VAL A 109 -20.70 11.22 16.78
CA VAL A 109 -20.29 10.49 15.58
C VAL A 109 -19.89 11.41 14.43
N ASP A 110 -20.58 12.54 14.23
CA ASP A 110 -20.26 13.48 13.15
C ASP A 110 -18.91 14.18 13.40
N GLN A 111 -18.66 14.56 14.65
CA GLN A 111 -17.38 15.13 15.05
C GLN A 111 -16.25 14.09 14.92
N ALA A 112 -16.48 12.84 15.32
CA ALA A 112 -15.51 11.74 15.21
C ALA A 112 -15.13 11.43 13.76
N LEU A 113 -16.11 11.38 12.84
CA LEU A 113 -15.86 11.16 11.41
C LEU A 113 -14.95 12.23 10.79
N ARG A 114 -15.12 13.48 11.22
CA ARG A 114 -14.27 14.59 10.80
C ARG A 114 -12.88 14.49 11.44
N THR A 115 -12.82 14.17 12.72
CA THR A 115 -11.58 14.00 13.49
C THR A 115 -10.71 12.90 12.91
N LEU A 116 -11.26 11.73 12.59
CA LEU A 116 -10.54 10.63 11.91
C LEU A 116 -9.86 11.11 10.63
N THR A 117 -10.58 11.84 9.79
CA THR A 117 -10.04 12.40 8.54
C THR A 117 -8.91 13.39 8.79
N ASN A 118 -9.08 14.29 9.76
CA ASN A 118 -8.09 15.30 10.10
C ASN A 118 -6.79 14.66 10.66
N VAL A 119 -6.94 13.67 11.55
CA VAL A 119 -5.79 12.91 12.08
C VAL A 119 -5.07 12.16 10.99
N LYS A 120 -5.80 11.51 10.07
CA LYS A 120 -5.17 10.83 8.92
C LYS A 120 -4.39 11.79 8.04
N ASN A 121 -4.96 12.95 7.73
CA ASN A 121 -4.28 13.98 6.94
C ASN A 121 -3.03 14.53 7.66
N ARG A 122 -3.09 14.73 8.97
CA ARG A 122 -1.94 15.13 9.80
C ARG A 122 -0.85 14.05 9.79
N GLN A 123 -1.23 12.79 9.95
CA GLN A 123 -0.32 11.64 9.87
C GLN A 123 0.36 11.56 8.49
N THR A 124 -0.41 11.69 7.41
CA THR A 124 0.12 11.63 6.03
C THR A 124 1.16 12.72 5.79
N ARG A 125 0.91 13.96 6.24
CA ARG A 125 1.90 15.06 6.10
C ARG A 125 3.18 14.78 6.90
N ALA A 126 3.05 14.27 8.13
CA ALA A 126 4.21 13.91 8.94
C ALA A 126 5.02 12.77 8.31
N GLU A 127 4.33 11.80 7.72
CA GLU A 127 4.93 10.68 6.99
C GLU A 127 5.68 11.15 5.74
N GLU A 128 5.11 12.06 4.95
CA GLU A 128 5.73 12.67 3.76
C GLU A 128 6.97 13.50 4.14
N ALA A 129 6.89 14.27 5.22
CA ALA A 129 8.04 15.02 5.74
C ALA A 129 9.17 14.08 6.18
N GLY A 130 8.83 13.00 6.90
CA GLY A 130 9.79 11.97 7.31
C GLY A 130 10.46 11.29 6.10
N LEU A 131 9.69 10.94 5.07
CA LEU A 131 10.23 10.37 3.83
C LEU A 131 11.20 11.31 3.15
N THR A 132 10.81 12.57 2.93
CA THR A 132 11.66 13.59 2.32
C THR A 132 12.98 13.79 3.08
N LEU A 133 12.94 13.69 4.41
CA LEU A 133 14.13 13.78 5.25
C LEU A 133 15.07 12.59 5.02
N LEU A 134 14.54 11.37 5.01
CA LEU A 134 15.35 10.16 4.85
C LEU A 134 15.89 10.01 3.44
N GLU A 135 15.11 10.37 2.43
CA GLU A 135 15.52 10.31 1.02
C GLU A 135 16.77 11.13 0.72
N LYS A 136 16.98 12.28 1.37
CA LYS A 136 18.20 13.07 1.25
C LYS A 136 19.45 12.33 1.71
N ARG A 137 19.30 11.30 2.55
CA ARG A 137 20.42 10.51 3.11
C ARG A 137 20.71 9.26 2.31
N VAL A 138 19.79 8.83 1.44
CA VAL A 138 19.92 7.60 0.63
C VAL A 138 21.15 7.60 -0.28
N PRO A 139 21.52 8.69 -0.98
CA PRO A 139 22.70 8.68 -1.85
C PRO A 139 23.99 8.24 -1.15
N ALA A 140 24.16 8.58 0.13
CA ALA A 140 25.32 8.18 0.92
C ALA A 140 25.35 6.69 1.32
N MET A 141 24.25 5.97 1.15
CA MET A 141 24.14 4.56 1.54
C MET A 141 23.51 3.69 0.43
N ILE A 142 23.49 4.17 -0.81
CA ILE A 142 22.80 3.51 -1.92
C ILE A 142 23.34 2.10 -2.21
N ASP A 143 24.62 1.87 -1.97
CA ASP A 143 25.27 0.57 -2.20
C ASP A 143 25.04 -0.44 -1.07
N ASN A 144 24.45 0.00 0.05
CA ASN A 144 24.17 -0.87 1.19
C ASN A 144 22.99 -1.80 0.91
N LYS A 145 23.09 -3.04 1.37
CA LYS A 145 22.01 -4.05 1.31
C LYS A 145 20.85 -3.72 2.25
N VAL A 146 21.13 -2.96 3.32
CA VAL A 146 20.16 -2.52 4.33
C VAL A 146 20.35 -1.03 4.59
N PHE A 147 19.26 -0.30 4.70
CA PHE A 147 19.31 1.09 5.15
C PHE A 147 19.01 1.19 6.65
N VAL A 148 19.90 1.87 7.37
CA VAL A 148 19.71 2.15 8.80
C VAL A 148 19.74 3.67 9.01
N PHE A 149 18.59 4.22 9.38
CA PHE A 149 18.43 5.65 9.63
C PHE A 149 18.33 5.91 11.12
N SER A 150 19.33 6.63 11.67
CA SER A 150 19.19 7.23 13.01
C SER A 150 18.50 8.58 12.87
N VAL A 151 17.36 8.77 13.54
CA VAL A 151 16.54 9.99 13.50
C VAL A 151 16.34 10.55 14.89
N GLY A 152 16.03 11.83 14.98
CA GLY A 152 15.62 12.51 16.21
C GLY A 152 14.10 12.61 16.34
N GLU A 153 13.65 13.74 16.90
CA GLU A 153 12.22 14.04 17.07
C GLU A 153 11.52 14.44 15.76
N GLU A 154 12.25 14.71 14.71
CA GLU A 154 11.74 15.07 13.39
C GLU A 154 10.92 13.95 12.74
N VAL A 155 11.09 12.71 13.20
CA VAL A 155 10.24 11.58 12.80
C VAL A 155 9.57 10.99 14.04
N ASP A 156 8.28 11.28 14.22
CA ASP A 156 7.47 10.79 15.34
C ASP A 156 7.62 9.27 15.51
N PRO A 157 7.90 8.78 16.72
CA PRO A 157 8.03 7.36 17.03
C PRO A 157 6.87 6.49 16.50
N ASN A 158 5.65 7.01 16.55
CA ASN A 158 4.44 6.28 16.17
C ASN A 158 4.30 6.07 14.66
N ILE A 159 5.04 6.83 13.83
CA ILE A 159 5.00 6.70 12.37
C ILE A 159 6.28 6.13 11.77
N ARG A 160 7.34 5.90 12.54
CA ARG A 160 8.62 5.35 12.03
C ARG A 160 8.43 4.05 11.25
N GLY A 161 7.55 3.17 11.73
CA GLY A 161 7.21 1.95 11.01
C GLY A 161 6.50 2.18 9.67
N LEU A 162 5.73 3.27 9.53
CA LEU A 162 5.10 3.64 8.25
C LEU A 162 6.14 4.20 7.27
N VAL A 163 7.01 5.09 7.76
CA VAL A 163 8.11 5.64 6.97
C VAL A 163 9.07 4.53 6.53
N ALA A 164 9.47 3.63 7.46
CA ALA A 164 10.31 2.47 7.12
C ALA A 164 9.67 1.60 6.03
N ASN A 165 8.36 1.37 6.11
CA ASN A 165 7.63 0.56 5.13
C ASN A 165 7.61 1.20 3.73
N LYS A 166 7.44 2.52 3.63
CA LYS A 166 7.48 3.23 2.34
C LYS A 166 8.90 3.29 1.76
N MET A 167 9.91 3.52 2.61
CA MET A 167 11.31 3.47 2.19
C MET A 167 11.68 2.07 1.68
N MET A 168 11.29 1.02 2.42
CA MET A 168 11.49 -0.37 2.02
C MET A 168 10.85 -0.67 0.67
N ALA A 169 9.60 -0.27 0.46
CA ALA A 169 8.88 -0.48 -0.79
C ALA A 169 9.51 0.28 -1.96
N LYS A 170 9.96 1.53 -1.74
CA LYS A 170 10.57 2.38 -2.78
C LYS A 170 11.96 1.88 -3.20
N TYR A 171 12.79 1.51 -2.23
CA TYR A 171 14.18 1.13 -2.48
C TYR A 171 14.41 -0.38 -2.52
N GLN A 172 13.35 -1.17 -2.31
CA GLN A 172 13.32 -2.63 -2.46
C GLN A 172 14.40 -3.35 -1.65
N ARG A 173 14.63 -2.89 -0.42
CA ARG A 173 15.59 -3.47 0.54
C ARG A 173 15.14 -3.25 1.98
N PRO A 174 15.66 -4.03 2.94
CA PRO A 174 15.34 -3.84 4.35
C PRO A 174 15.68 -2.44 4.85
N VAL A 175 14.83 -1.89 5.71
CA VAL A 175 14.99 -0.56 6.28
C VAL A 175 14.75 -0.57 7.78
N CYS A 176 15.65 0.06 8.53
CA CYS A 176 15.52 0.35 9.96
C CYS A 176 15.46 1.87 10.17
N VAL A 177 14.50 2.33 10.97
CA VAL A 177 14.39 3.72 11.41
C VAL A 177 14.41 3.74 12.93
N VAL A 178 15.50 4.20 13.52
CA VAL A 178 15.78 4.17 14.96
C VAL A 178 16.07 5.56 15.50
N SER A 179 15.92 5.76 16.81
CA SER A 179 16.37 6.96 17.51
C SER A 179 17.11 6.61 18.78
N LYS A 180 17.99 7.50 19.18
CA LYS A 180 18.79 7.37 20.41
C LYS A 180 17.89 7.48 21.62
N LEU A 181 18.06 6.57 22.56
CA LEU A 181 17.42 6.55 23.87
C LEU A 181 18.32 7.23 24.92
N SER A 182 17.76 7.48 26.10
CA SER A 182 18.49 8.09 27.22
C SER A 182 19.63 7.25 27.77
N ASP A 183 19.58 5.93 27.58
CA ASP A 183 20.63 4.99 27.98
C ASP A 183 21.77 4.85 26.95
N GLY A 184 21.69 5.61 25.86
CA GLY A 184 22.66 5.60 24.78
C GLY A 184 22.42 4.57 23.69
N THR A 185 21.48 3.64 23.86
CA THR A 185 21.06 2.69 22.83
C THR A 185 20.13 3.34 21.80
N TYR A 186 19.80 2.60 20.74
CA TYR A 186 18.91 3.07 19.67
C TYR A 186 17.75 2.10 19.49
N ALA A 187 16.52 2.61 19.54
CA ALA A 187 15.35 1.78 19.31
C ALA A 187 14.42 2.37 18.24
N GLY A 188 13.71 1.48 17.56
CA GLY A 188 12.79 1.92 16.51
C GLY A 188 12.08 0.78 15.80
N SER A 189 11.86 0.97 14.51
CA SER A 189 11.11 0.03 13.67
C SER A 189 11.97 -0.48 12.53
N MET A 190 11.83 -1.77 12.23
CA MET A 190 12.43 -2.41 11.07
C MET A 190 11.38 -2.96 10.11
N ARG A 191 11.72 -2.97 8.82
CA ARG A 191 10.94 -3.62 7.76
C ARG A 191 11.88 -4.39 6.86
N GLY A 192 11.64 -5.69 6.72
CA GLY A 192 12.32 -6.57 5.76
C GLY A 192 11.64 -6.49 4.40
N PHE A 193 12.37 -6.82 3.36
CA PHE A 193 11.87 -6.89 1.99
C PHE A 193 11.85 -8.35 1.53
N THR A 194 10.66 -8.92 1.40
CA THR A 194 10.44 -10.36 1.21
C THR A 194 10.63 -10.87 -0.22
N LYS A 195 10.81 -9.96 -1.20
CA LYS A 195 11.00 -10.34 -2.61
C LYS A 195 12.47 -10.57 -2.99
N THR A 196 13.37 -10.57 -2.02
CA THR A 196 14.76 -11.01 -2.14
C THR A 196 14.92 -12.32 -1.39
N GLY A 197 16.07 -12.96 -1.49
CA GLY A 197 16.33 -14.22 -0.77
C GLY A 197 16.38 -14.14 0.77
N ILE A 198 15.78 -13.10 1.37
CA ILE A 198 15.70 -12.90 2.82
C ILE A 198 14.29 -13.28 3.29
N GLU A 199 14.14 -14.49 3.84
CA GLU A 199 12.86 -14.97 4.37
C GLU A 199 12.48 -14.25 5.67
N SER A 200 13.42 -14.14 6.62
CA SER A 200 13.24 -13.46 7.90
C SER A 200 14.37 -12.46 8.15
N PHE A 201 14.07 -11.18 7.97
CA PHE A 201 15.04 -10.12 8.31
C PHE A 201 15.24 -10.02 9.83
N LYS A 202 14.28 -10.44 10.63
CA LYS A 202 14.40 -10.53 12.08
C LYS A 202 15.54 -11.49 12.47
N GLU A 203 15.54 -12.72 11.95
CA GLU A 203 16.57 -13.71 12.25
C GLU A 203 17.95 -13.22 11.86
N VAL A 204 18.08 -12.57 10.69
CA VAL A 204 19.35 -11.97 10.27
C VAL A 204 19.79 -10.86 11.22
N ALA A 205 18.87 -9.96 11.61
CA ALA A 205 19.17 -8.86 12.52
C ALA A 205 19.61 -9.33 13.91
N GLU A 206 19.00 -10.38 14.45
CA GLU A 206 19.33 -10.96 15.76
C GLU A 206 20.75 -11.57 15.82
N THR A 207 21.36 -11.87 14.68
CA THR A 207 22.75 -12.37 14.63
C THR A 207 23.82 -11.27 14.74
N SER A 208 23.45 -9.98 14.70
CA SER A 208 24.41 -8.88 14.84
C SER A 208 24.83 -8.71 16.31
N PRO A 209 26.13 -8.56 16.61
CA PRO A 209 26.61 -8.20 17.95
C PRO A 209 26.08 -6.83 18.40
N ALA A 210 25.75 -5.94 17.48
CA ALA A 210 25.15 -4.65 17.80
C ALA A 210 23.65 -4.74 18.11
N CYS A 211 22.98 -5.88 17.90
CA CYS A 211 21.58 -6.08 18.20
C CYS A 211 21.37 -6.47 19.66
N ILE A 212 20.54 -5.73 20.38
CA ILE A 212 20.14 -6.05 21.77
C ILE A 212 18.88 -6.93 21.76
N TRP A 213 17.89 -6.56 20.94
CA TRP A 213 16.66 -7.36 20.76
C TRP A 213 15.93 -6.96 19.48
N VAL A 214 15.17 -7.93 18.93
CA VAL A 214 14.14 -7.72 17.90
C VAL A 214 12.83 -8.34 18.39
N ARG A 215 11.72 -7.61 18.27
CA ARG A 215 10.39 -8.06 18.72
C ARG A 215 9.33 -7.75 17.68
N GLY A 216 8.64 -8.78 17.21
CA GLY A 216 7.60 -8.66 16.18
C GLY A 216 7.65 -9.81 15.19
N HIS A 217 7.14 -9.56 13.98
CA HIS A 217 7.11 -10.52 12.88
C HIS A 217 8.45 -10.52 12.12
N ASP A 218 8.68 -11.55 11.32
CA ASP A 218 9.93 -11.77 10.57
C ASP A 218 10.40 -10.56 9.75
N ASN A 219 9.46 -9.86 9.11
CA ASN A 219 9.75 -8.72 8.26
C ASN A 219 9.08 -7.40 8.71
N ALA A 220 8.51 -7.36 9.92
CA ALA A 220 7.92 -6.16 10.52
C ALA A 220 8.01 -6.20 12.04
N ALA A 221 9.06 -5.61 12.59
CA ALA A 221 9.37 -5.68 14.02
C ALA A 221 9.86 -4.33 14.57
N GLY A 222 9.88 -4.22 15.89
CA GLY A 222 10.68 -3.28 16.63
C GLY A 222 12.07 -3.85 16.89
N LEU A 223 13.08 -2.99 16.97
CA LEU A 223 14.44 -3.40 17.30
C LEU A 223 15.08 -2.41 18.29
N CYS A 224 16.08 -2.92 19.01
CA CYS A 224 17.00 -2.10 19.79
C CYS A 224 18.42 -2.52 19.47
N ILE A 225 19.30 -1.54 19.21
CA ILE A 225 20.68 -1.75 18.82
C ILE A 225 21.61 -0.81 19.61
N THR A 226 22.86 -1.15 19.73
CA THR A 226 23.87 -0.33 20.41
C THR A 226 24.40 0.76 19.52
N ASP A 227 24.64 0.47 18.23
CA ASP A 227 25.22 1.38 17.25
C ASP A 227 24.63 1.14 15.87
N PRO A 228 23.99 2.18 15.25
CA PRO A 228 23.38 2.06 13.92
C PRO A 228 24.40 1.80 12.79
N GLU A 229 25.60 2.37 12.86
CA GLU A 229 26.62 2.19 11.81
C GLU A 229 27.20 0.77 11.87
N GLN A 230 27.57 0.30 13.06
CA GLN A 230 28.04 -1.05 13.25
C GLN A 230 26.96 -2.07 12.83
N PHE A 231 25.72 -1.86 13.25
CA PHE A 231 24.61 -2.72 12.85
C PHE A 231 24.43 -2.77 11.32
N MET A 232 24.53 -1.63 10.64
CA MET A 232 24.44 -1.57 9.18
C MET A 232 25.58 -2.34 8.51
N GLN A 233 26.82 -2.18 9.01
CA GLN A 233 27.99 -2.92 8.50
C GLN A 233 27.81 -4.44 8.69
N ASP A 234 27.37 -4.88 9.86
CA ASP A 234 27.09 -6.28 10.15
C ASP A 234 26.05 -6.86 9.18
N MET A 235 24.94 -6.11 8.93
CA MET A 235 23.89 -6.53 8.00
C MET A 235 24.42 -6.62 6.57
N ASN A 236 25.19 -5.64 6.12
CA ASN A 236 25.79 -5.64 4.78
C ASN A 236 26.73 -6.84 4.59
N ALA A 237 27.56 -7.16 5.59
CA ALA A 237 28.45 -8.31 5.53
C ALA A 237 27.68 -9.64 5.46
N LYS A 238 26.62 -9.79 6.27
CA LYS A 238 25.79 -11.01 6.31
C LYS A 238 24.98 -11.21 5.02
N LEU A 239 24.54 -10.12 4.42
CA LEU A 239 23.73 -10.13 3.20
C LEU A 239 24.57 -10.00 1.91
N ALA A 240 25.90 -9.96 2.01
CA ALA A 240 26.79 -9.75 0.87
C ALA A 240 26.54 -10.75 -0.27
N ASN A 241 26.30 -12.01 0.06
CA ASN A 241 26.09 -13.10 -0.89
C ASN A 241 24.61 -13.34 -1.25
N ILE A 242 23.69 -12.55 -0.69
CA ILE A 242 22.27 -12.66 -1.00
C ILE A 242 21.97 -11.80 -2.21
N SER A 243 21.37 -12.39 -3.25
CA SER A 243 20.89 -11.66 -4.40
C SER A 243 19.84 -10.64 -3.93
N THR A 244 19.96 -9.41 -4.44
CA THR A 244 18.94 -8.36 -4.29
C THR A 244 18.05 -8.28 -5.51
N GLU A 245 18.21 -9.18 -6.47
CA GLU A 245 17.30 -9.29 -7.60
C GLU A 245 15.91 -9.69 -7.12
N ILE A 246 14.92 -9.00 -7.65
CA ILE A 246 13.53 -9.27 -7.31
C ILE A 246 13.06 -10.44 -8.16
N LEU A 247 12.59 -11.49 -7.49
CA LEU A 247 11.97 -12.62 -8.13
C LEU A 247 10.44 -12.46 -8.11
N TYR A 248 9.83 -12.56 -9.27
CA TYR A 248 8.39 -12.60 -9.43
C TYR A 248 7.97 -14.02 -9.84
N TYR A 249 7.05 -14.60 -9.08
CA TYR A 249 6.36 -15.83 -9.47
C TYR A 249 5.08 -15.42 -10.19
N VAL A 250 4.95 -15.82 -11.46
CA VAL A 250 3.81 -15.45 -12.28
C VAL A 250 2.97 -16.70 -12.58
N ASP A 251 1.66 -16.53 -12.53
CA ASP A 251 0.70 -17.62 -12.75
C ASP A 251 0.34 -17.76 -14.23
N TYR A 252 0.53 -16.69 -15.01
CA TYR A 252 0.22 -16.67 -16.43
C TYR A 252 1.10 -15.70 -17.20
N VAL A 253 1.41 -16.06 -18.45
CA VAL A 253 2.18 -15.24 -19.39
C VAL A 253 1.34 -14.94 -20.62
N PHE A 254 1.26 -13.67 -21.00
CA PHE A 254 0.66 -13.23 -22.25
C PHE A 254 1.68 -12.47 -23.09
N ASN A 255 1.57 -12.59 -24.42
CA ASN A 255 2.05 -11.54 -25.31
C ASN A 255 0.96 -10.46 -25.40
N ALA A 256 1.35 -9.18 -25.43
CA ALA A 256 0.41 -8.05 -25.43
C ALA A 256 -0.59 -8.08 -26.60
N ALA A 257 -0.22 -8.69 -27.74
CA ALA A 257 -1.10 -8.86 -28.90
C ALA A 257 -2.21 -9.92 -28.69
N ASN A 258 -2.08 -10.81 -27.70
CA ASN A 258 -2.94 -11.98 -27.50
C ASN A 258 -3.53 -12.10 -26.09
N ILE A 259 -3.76 -10.98 -25.43
CA ILE A 259 -4.35 -10.96 -24.07
C ILE A 259 -5.78 -11.50 -24.12
N ASN A 260 -6.09 -12.46 -23.22
CA ASN A 260 -7.44 -12.99 -23.07
C ASN A 260 -8.18 -12.32 -21.91
N PRO A 261 -9.16 -11.44 -22.19
CA PRO A 261 -9.91 -10.70 -21.17
C PRO A 261 -10.63 -11.60 -20.15
N ASN A 262 -11.12 -12.76 -20.59
CA ASN A 262 -11.86 -13.68 -19.70
C ASN A 262 -10.94 -14.33 -18.66
N ILE A 263 -9.71 -14.64 -19.02
CA ILE A 263 -8.72 -15.17 -18.07
C ILE A 263 -8.42 -14.09 -17.03
N ILE A 264 -8.21 -12.83 -17.46
CA ILE A 264 -7.96 -11.72 -16.54
C ILE A 264 -9.13 -11.54 -15.56
N LEU A 265 -10.38 -11.58 -16.04
CA LEU A 265 -11.56 -11.48 -15.20
C LEU A 265 -11.66 -12.65 -14.21
N SER A 266 -11.40 -13.87 -14.66
CA SER A 266 -11.44 -15.05 -13.78
C SER A 266 -10.38 -14.99 -12.68
N LEU A 267 -9.15 -14.54 -13.02
CA LEU A 267 -8.09 -14.36 -12.03
C LEU A 267 -8.39 -13.19 -11.09
N ALA A 268 -9.02 -12.12 -11.61
CA ALA A 268 -9.44 -11.00 -10.79
C ALA A 268 -10.54 -11.39 -9.78
N ASP A 269 -11.45 -12.30 -10.16
CA ASP A 269 -12.47 -12.86 -9.26
C ASP A 269 -11.83 -13.63 -8.09
N ALA A 270 -10.72 -14.31 -8.34
CA ALA A 270 -10.01 -15.05 -7.31
C ALA A 270 -9.38 -14.14 -6.25
N ASN A 271 -9.10 -12.86 -6.55
CA ASN A 271 -8.43 -11.93 -5.62
C ASN A 271 -9.17 -11.75 -4.28
N ASP A 272 -10.49 -11.88 -4.27
CA ASP A 272 -11.30 -11.73 -3.06
C ASP A 272 -11.14 -12.91 -2.07
N TYR A 273 -10.59 -14.02 -2.54
CA TYR A 273 -10.42 -15.26 -1.77
C TYR A 273 -8.96 -15.54 -1.40
N LEU A 274 -8.02 -14.74 -1.92
CA LEU A 274 -6.60 -14.95 -1.80
C LEU A 274 -5.96 -13.91 -0.86
N GLY A 275 -4.85 -14.26 -0.24
CA GLY A 275 -4.16 -13.40 0.71
C GLY A 275 -3.06 -14.14 1.45
N THR A 276 -2.97 -13.94 2.75
CA THR A 276 -1.92 -14.58 3.57
C THR A 276 -1.96 -16.11 3.43
N GLY A 277 -0.85 -16.70 2.99
CA GLY A 277 -0.68 -18.15 2.79
C GLY A 277 -1.13 -18.66 1.42
N PHE A 278 -1.71 -17.79 0.59
CA PHE A 278 -2.00 -18.07 -0.82
C PHE A 278 -1.98 -16.75 -1.59
N ASP A 279 -0.90 -16.48 -2.30
CA ASP A 279 -0.66 -15.21 -2.95
C ASP A 279 -1.67 -14.92 -4.06
N ARG A 280 -1.88 -13.63 -4.30
CA ARG A 280 -2.77 -13.18 -5.39
C ARG A 280 -2.09 -13.40 -6.72
N PRO A 281 -2.87 -13.77 -7.78
CA PRO A 281 -2.31 -14.05 -9.09
C PRO A 281 -1.51 -12.88 -9.64
N GLN A 282 -0.41 -13.22 -10.30
CA GLN A 282 0.42 -12.28 -11.06
C GLN A 282 0.50 -12.75 -12.51
N ILE A 283 0.44 -11.79 -13.42
CA ILE A 283 0.48 -12.02 -14.86
C ILE A 283 1.72 -11.30 -15.40
N TYR A 284 2.52 -12.00 -16.19
CA TYR A 284 3.59 -11.37 -16.96
C TYR A 284 3.09 -11.10 -18.37
N ILE A 285 3.35 -9.90 -18.88
CA ILE A 285 2.96 -9.47 -20.21
C ILE A 285 4.21 -9.04 -20.95
N GLU A 286 4.41 -9.64 -22.10
CA GLU A 286 5.52 -9.36 -23.00
C GLU A 286 5.09 -8.41 -24.11
N GLU A 287 6.02 -7.61 -24.59
CA GLU A 287 5.90 -6.78 -25.79
C GLU A 287 4.74 -5.75 -25.76
N ILE A 288 4.55 -5.09 -24.62
CA ILE A 288 3.57 -3.99 -24.52
C ILE A 288 4.12 -2.79 -25.30
N GLU A 289 3.44 -2.37 -26.35
CA GLU A 289 3.79 -1.18 -27.10
C GLU A 289 3.47 0.09 -26.33
N LEU A 290 4.41 1.04 -26.29
CA LEU A 290 4.25 2.30 -25.57
C LEU A 290 3.54 3.39 -26.39
N ASP A 291 3.26 3.15 -27.66
CA ASP A 291 2.59 4.11 -28.55
C ASP A 291 1.17 4.48 -28.07
N SER A 292 0.51 3.58 -27.34
CA SER A 292 -0.82 3.82 -26.75
C SER A 292 -0.78 4.52 -25.38
N LEU A 293 0.40 4.91 -24.90
CA LEU A 293 0.59 5.50 -23.59
C LEU A 293 -0.16 6.83 -23.45
N THR A 294 -0.95 6.95 -22.41
CA THR A 294 -1.63 8.18 -22.02
C THR A 294 -1.36 8.47 -20.53
N ILE A 295 -1.18 9.75 -20.21
CA ILE A 295 -0.95 10.21 -18.84
C ILE A 295 -2.25 10.80 -18.32
N MET A 296 -2.73 10.26 -17.23
CA MET A 296 -3.93 10.74 -16.54
C MET A 296 -3.56 11.58 -15.31
N LYS A 297 -4.56 12.23 -14.72
CA LYS A 297 -4.38 13.02 -13.48
C LYS A 297 -3.68 12.21 -12.39
N GLY A 298 -2.70 12.83 -11.71
CA GLY A 298 -1.94 12.19 -10.63
C GLY A 298 -0.89 11.21 -11.13
N ASN A 299 -0.29 11.49 -12.29
CA ASN A 299 0.76 10.67 -12.92
C ASN A 299 0.37 9.18 -13.03
N THR A 300 -0.89 8.94 -13.38
CA THR A 300 -1.36 7.60 -13.70
C THR A 300 -1.09 7.33 -15.17
N ILE A 301 -0.29 6.32 -15.45
CA ILE A 301 0.01 5.86 -16.80
C ILE A 301 -1.02 4.83 -17.20
N LYS A 302 -1.59 5.02 -18.39
CA LYS A 302 -2.54 4.10 -19.00
C LYS A 302 -2.01 3.66 -20.35
N LEU A 303 -2.00 2.35 -20.57
CA LEU A 303 -1.72 1.71 -21.84
C LEU A 303 -2.96 0.90 -22.26
N SER A 304 -3.23 0.83 -23.54
CA SER A 304 -4.35 0.07 -24.08
C SER A 304 -3.83 -1.00 -25.03
N THR A 305 -4.31 -2.22 -24.83
CA THR A 305 -3.96 -3.37 -25.69
C THR A 305 -5.19 -3.83 -26.46
N PHE A 306 -4.97 -4.59 -27.53
CA PHE A 306 -6.04 -5.31 -28.21
C PHE A 306 -6.25 -6.69 -27.53
N PRO A 307 -7.49 -7.12 -27.24
CA PRO A 307 -8.79 -6.55 -27.61
C PRO A 307 -9.46 -5.66 -26.52
N GLY A 308 -8.77 -4.65 -26.04
CA GLY A 308 -9.40 -3.65 -25.17
C GLY A 308 -9.17 -3.84 -23.67
N THR A 309 -8.08 -4.52 -23.28
CA THR A 309 -7.63 -4.57 -21.89
C THR A 309 -6.80 -3.33 -21.57
N GLU A 310 -7.12 -2.68 -20.48
CA GLU A 310 -6.38 -1.53 -19.98
C GLU A 310 -5.26 -1.99 -19.05
N ILE A 311 -4.06 -1.46 -19.25
CA ILE A 311 -2.91 -1.67 -18.38
C ILE A 311 -2.61 -0.34 -17.69
N MET A 312 -2.58 -0.35 -16.35
CA MET A 312 -2.50 0.87 -15.54
C MET A 312 -1.30 0.82 -14.61
N LYS A 313 -0.61 1.96 -14.47
CA LYS A 313 0.38 2.19 -13.42
C LYS A 313 0.02 3.45 -12.65
N PHE A 314 -0.28 3.30 -11.37
CA PHE A 314 -0.60 4.42 -10.49
C PHE A 314 0.64 4.96 -9.79
N GLY A 315 0.66 6.28 -9.55
CA GLY A 315 1.69 6.93 -8.75
C GLY A 315 3.08 6.90 -9.37
N ALA A 316 3.18 6.98 -10.70
CA ALA A 316 4.45 7.16 -11.38
C ALA A 316 5.11 8.49 -10.97
N THR A 317 6.43 8.54 -10.91
CA THR A 317 7.17 9.80 -10.73
C THR A 317 7.20 10.60 -12.03
N ASP A 318 7.47 11.90 -11.95
CA ASP A 318 7.63 12.74 -13.15
C ASP A 318 8.75 12.21 -14.05
N GLU A 319 9.87 11.75 -13.45
CA GLU A 319 10.99 11.14 -14.15
C GLU A 319 10.57 9.84 -14.86
N GLU A 320 9.76 9.02 -14.22
CA GLU A 320 9.25 7.78 -14.80
C GLU A 320 8.28 8.05 -15.95
N VAL A 321 7.42 9.04 -15.81
CA VAL A 321 6.53 9.51 -16.88
C VAL A 321 7.32 9.99 -18.09
N GLU A 322 8.35 10.82 -17.89
CA GLU A 322 9.22 11.30 -18.95
C GLU A 322 9.96 10.15 -19.64
N LYS A 323 10.54 9.23 -18.86
CA LYS A 323 11.24 8.05 -19.37
C LYS A 323 10.34 7.20 -20.27
N LEU A 324 9.12 6.86 -19.80
CA LEU A 324 8.19 6.01 -20.55
C LEU A 324 7.63 6.71 -21.79
N SER A 325 7.39 8.01 -21.72
CA SER A 325 6.86 8.80 -22.85
C SER A 325 7.87 8.98 -23.99
N THR A 326 9.17 8.91 -23.69
CA THR A 326 10.24 9.15 -24.66
C THR A 326 10.93 7.87 -25.15
N PHE A 327 10.68 6.75 -24.46
CA PHE A 327 11.33 5.49 -24.79
C PHE A 327 10.87 4.92 -26.13
N LYS A 328 11.83 4.43 -26.93
CA LYS A 328 11.58 3.74 -28.21
C LYS A 328 11.80 2.24 -28.02
N GLY A 329 10.69 1.48 -28.02
CA GLY A 329 10.70 0.05 -27.79
C GLY A 329 9.43 -0.43 -27.13
N THR A 330 9.48 -1.63 -26.57
CA THR A 330 8.38 -2.26 -25.85
C THR A 330 8.65 -2.32 -24.35
N MET A 331 7.66 -2.66 -23.61
CA MET A 331 7.72 -2.90 -22.16
C MET A 331 7.25 -4.31 -21.87
N ASN A 332 8.01 -5.04 -21.06
CA ASN A 332 7.51 -6.25 -20.40
C ASN A 332 7.10 -5.88 -18.96
N ALA A 333 5.99 -6.40 -18.49
CA ALA A 333 5.48 -6.02 -17.18
C ALA A 333 4.90 -7.19 -16.38
N VAL A 334 5.18 -7.19 -15.08
CA VAL A 334 4.45 -8.01 -14.10
C VAL A 334 3.24 -7.21 -13.63
N CYS A 335 2.06 -7.80 -13.75
CA CYS A 335 0.78 -7.14 -13.50
C CYS A 335 -0.09 -7.93 -12.52
N LYS A 336 -0.96 -7.21 -11.82
CA LYS A 336 -2.09 -7.78 -11.06
C LYS A 336 -3.34 -7.72 -11.92
N PRO A 337 -4.09 -8.83 -12.08
CA PRO A 337 -5.43 -8.80 -12.67
C PRO A 337 -6.41 -8.13 -11.72
N VAL A 338 -7.19 -7.19 -12.24
CA VAL A 338 -8.25 -6.50 -11.50
C VAL A 338 -9.47 -6.31 -12.39
N LYS A 339 -10.62 -6.04 -11.77
CA LYS A 339 -11.83 -5.60 -12.47
C LYS A 339 -11.95 -4.10 -12.34
N ASN A 340 -12.19 -3.43 -13.47
CA ASN A 340 -12.65 -2.06 -13.48
C ASN A 340 -14.17 -2.08 -13.63
N GLU A 341 -14.87 -1.75 -12.53
CA GLU A 341 -16.33 -1.71 -12.48
C GLU A 341 -16.80 -0.26 -12.44
N TRP A 342 -17.47 0.16 -13.49
CA TRP A 342 -18.01 1.50 -13.61
C TRP A 342 -19.39 1.50 -14.26
N CYS A 343 -20.40 2.07 -13.58
CA CYS A 343 -21.78 2.14 -14.05
C CYS A 343 -22.34 0.80 -14.57
N GLY A 344 -22.10 -0.29 -13.83
CA GLY A 344 -22.56 -1.65 -14.20
C GLY A 344 -21.72 -2.33 -15.31
N ASN A 345 -20.73 -1.64 -15.88
CA ASN A 345 -19.82 -2.24 -16.86
C ASN A 345 -18.59 -2.79 -16.15
N VAL A 346 -18.33 -4.06 -16.36
CA VAL A 346 -17.13 -4.75 -15.85
C VAL A 346 -16.13 -4.92 -16.99
N LYS A 347 -14.92 -4.39 -16.81
CA LYS A 347 -13.83 -4.53 -17.79
C LYS A 347 -12.60 -5.15 -17.13
N PRO A 348 -11.87 -6.03 -17.84
CA PRO A 348 -10.59 -6.49 -17.38
C PRO A 348 -9.58 -5.34 -17.36
N GLN A 349 -8.80 -5.27 -16.30
CA GLN A 349 -7.74 -4.29 -16.15
C GLN A 349 -6.52 -4.97 -15.51
N LEU A 350 -5.35 -4.54 -15.89
CA LEU A 350 -4.08 -5.02 -15.38
C LEU A 350 -3.35 -3.87 -14.68
N MET A 351 -2.95 -4.07 -13.43
CA MET A 351 -2.19 -3.08 -12.67
C MET A 351 -0.71 -3.47 -12.65
N ILE A 352 0.14 -2.66 -13.25
CA ILE A 352 1.59 -2.87 -13.27
C ILE A 352 2.13 -2.85 -11.84
N ILE A 353 2.86 -3.92 -11.49
CA ILE A 353 3.64 -4.06 -10.26
C ILE A 353 5.06 -3.58 -10.50
N ASP A 354 5.65 -4.10 -11.60
CA ASP A 354 7.02 -3.82 -12.01
C ASP A 354 7.15 -4.02 -13.52
N TYR A 355 8.18 -3.45 -14.14
CA TYR A 355 8.38 -3.54 -15.58
C TYR A 355 9.84 -3.37 -15.96
N GLU A 356 10.18 -3.89 -17.14
CA GLU A 356 11.44 -3.65 -17.84
C GLU A 356 11.17 -3.06 -19.22
N LEU A 357 12.12 -2.26 -19.72
CA LEU A 357 12.04 -1.65 -21.03
C LEU A 357 12.97 -2.40 -21.98
N VAL A 358 12.40 -2.86 -23.10
CA VAL A 358 13.10 -3.61 -24.13
C VAL A 358 13.27 -2.71 -25.36
N LYS A 359 14.51 -2.41 -25.73
CA LYS A 359 14.79 -1.62 -26.94
C LYS A 359 14.37 -2.40 -28.19
N SER A 360 13.73 -1.72 -29.14
CA SER A 360 13.55 -2.29 -30.47
C SER A 360 14.94 -2.53 -31.06
N GLU A 361 15.25 -3.78 -31.42
CA GLU A 361 16.42 -4.03 -32.28
C GLU A 361 16.17 -3.33 -33.61
N PRO A 362 17.15 -2.58 -34.15
CA PRO A 362 17.04 -2.06 -35.51
C PRO A 362 16.83 -3.25 -36.44
N GLY A 363 15.64 -3.29 -37.04
CA GLY A 363 15.28 -4.40 -37.92
C GLY A 363 16.40 -4.65 -38.93
N ILE A 364 16.72 -5.90 -39.16
CA ILE A 364 17.77 -6.37 -40.07
C ILE A 364 17.67 -5.74 -41.48
N MET A 365 16.50 -5.21 -41.87
CA MET A 365 16.32 -4.48 -43.13
C MET A 365 17.04 -3.13 -43.22
N ALA A 366 17.35 -2.47 -42.10
CA ALA A 366 18.14 -1.22 -42.12
C ALA A 366 19.64 -1.45 -42.40
N ALA A 367 20.11 -2.68 -42.29
CA ALA A 367 21.49 -3.04 -42.58
C ALA A 367 21.76 -3.29 -44.08
N TRP A 368 20.74 -3.34 -44.92
CA TRP A 368 20.88 -3.67 -46.35
C TRP A 368 20.62 -2.48 -47.29
N GLY A 369 20.37 -1.28 -46.79
CA GLY A 369 20.38 -0.05 -47.59
C GLY A 369 19.38 -0.01 -48.74
N PHE A 370 18.13 -0.53 -48.56
CA PHE A 370 17.03 -0.37 -49.51
C PHE A 370 16.02 0.62 -49.01
#